data_437c47b51db3adca5c3be16169048c30
#
_entry.id   437c47b51db3adca5c3be16169048c30
#
_cell.length_a   1.000
_cell.length_b   1.000
_cell.length_c   1.000
_cell.angle_alpha   90.00
_cell.angle_beta   90.00
_cell.angle_gamma   90.00
#
_symmetry.space_group_name_H-M   'P 1'
#
loop_
_entity.id
_entity.type
_entity.pdbx_description
1 polymer ?
#
loop_
_entity_poly.entity_id
_entity_poly.type
_entity_poly.pdbx_seq_one_letter_code
_entity_poly.pdbx_strand_id
1 'polypeptide(L)'
;MCDLIEDRMNMLGDELGVEARFTDFNEMIRQTKPDIVAIPTAPALHAPLALQVLEHGVNIEVEKPMGMDLLETDAVMNKAAEKGVQVAVHHQWRLSAWTQAINQAYQAGQIGELRYIYASGKGYYGGFGLMEIGTHLLTHMTKFGGHCRSVTAHATTRGHMITPEDVLPAPRGNGTIAGDHVTATLQFDNGVTGTLLQHRFDKINLDAHVVELYGTEGRLLWHPQGAWWLPNPHVLPANNLDQWQALTPIYADSFAQASEGLAESGKLIEGDYWFVDEYVRALDEGRAHECSGAEGRHVIEIIMGIFESAAYGNRVDLPQQNREHPLTRWRTEAGLGEMESMPMVDAEWLEKENKRLGG
;
A
#
# COMPACT_ATOMS: atom_id res chain seq x y z
N MET A 1 -18.83 -12.07 12.41
CA MET A 1 -18.67 -10.89 11.52
C MET A 1 -19.55 -9.73 11.96
N CYS A 2 -19.23 -8.52 11.51
CA CYS A 2 -19.99 -7.31 11.82
C CYS A 2 -20.12 -6.43 10.57
N ASP A 3 -21.32 -5.97 10.24
CA ASP A 3 -21.59 -4.95 9.21
C ASP A 3 -22.83 -4.15 9.63
N LEU A 4 -22.85 -2.85 9.34
CA LEU A 4 -24.03 -2.00 9.60
C LEU A 4 -25.22 -2.32 8.68
N ILE A 5 -24.95 -2.97 7.54
CA ILE A 5 -25.96 -3.37 6.56
C ILE A 5 -26.29 -4.87 6.77
N GLU A 6 -27.38 -5.13 7.48
CA GLU A 6 -27.81 -6.49 7.84
C GLU A 6 -27.93 -7.44 6.64
N ASP A 7 -28.51 -6.98 5.52
CA ASP A 7 -28.67 -7.80 4.32
C ASP A 7 -27.32 -8.26 3.75
N ARG A 8 -26.31 -7.35 3.72
CA ARG A 8 -24.96 -7.67 3.30
C ARG A 8 -24.31 -8.68 4.25
N MET A 9 -24.43 -8.42 5.55
CA MET A 9 -23.91 -9.29 6.59
C MET A 9 -24.50 -10.70 6.49
N ASN A 10 -25.81 -10.80 6.32
CA ASN A 10 -26.49 -12.08 6.21
C ASN A 10 -26.09 -12.84 4.95
N MET A 11 -26.06 -12.17 3.80
CA MET A 11 -25.63 -12.76 2.54
C MET A 11 -24.21 -13.35 2.65
N LEU A 12 -23.26 -12.56 3.15
CA LEU A 12 -21.87 -12.99 3.29
C LEU A 12 -21.70 -14.05 4.40
N GLY A 13 -22.47 -13.92 5.49
CA GLY A 13 -22.48 -14.89 6.59
C GLY A 13 -23.01 -16.25 6.16
N ASP A 14 -24.04 -16.29 5.33
CA ASP A 14 -24.59 -17.54 4.77
C ASP A 14 -23.59 -18.19 3.81
N GLU A 15 -22.96 -17.39 2.96
CA GLU A 15 -21.96 -17.84 2.01
C GLU A 15 -20.72 -18.46 2.68
N LEU A 16 -20.26 -17.85 3.78
CA LEU A 16 -19.07 -18.27 4.51
C LEU A 16 -19.34 -19.20 5.69
N GLY A 17 -20.60 -19.53 5.95
CA GLY A 17 -20.99 -20.39 7.08
C GLY A 17 -20.73 -19.72 8.45
N VAL A 18 -20.75 -18.38 8.54
CA VAL A 18 -20.54 -17.65 9.78
C VAL A 18 -21.86 -17.40 10.48
N GLU A 19 -22.06 -18.03 11.64
CA GLU A 19 -23.28 -17.91 12.46
C GLU A 19 -23.30 -16.64 13.33
N ALA A 20 -22.14 -16.26 13.90
CA ALA A 20 -22.02 -15.10 14.79
C ALA A 20 -22.03 -13.79 13.97
N ARG A 21 -23.17 -13.08 14.01
CA ARG A 21 -23.43 -11.86 13.21
C ARG A 21 -23.86 -10.71 14.10
N PHE A 22 -23.28 -9.54 13.87
CA PHE A 22 -23.46 -8.37 14.71
C PHE A 22 -23.57 -7.10 13.85
N THR A 23 -24.35 -6.12 14.31
CA THR A 23 -24.35 -4.76 13.76
C THR A 23 -23.55 -3.77 14.60
N ASP A 24 -23.08 -4.20 15.78
CA ASP A 24 -22.16 -3.46 16.67
C ASP A 24 -20.89 -4.28 16.89
N PHE A 25 -19.76 -3.78 16.42
CA PHE A 25 -18.48 -4.46 16.59
C PHE A 25 -18.01 -4.53 18.07
N ASN A 26 -18.44 -3.60 18.92
CA ASN A 26 -18.14 -3.68 20.36
C ASN A 26 -18.83 -4.87 21.00
N GLU A 27 -20.06 -5.14 20.58
CA GLU A 27 -20.79 -6.33 21.02
C GLU A 27 -20.15 -7.60 20.49
N MET A 28 -19.80 -7.61 19.19
CA MET A 28 -19.06 -8.71 18.56
C MET A 28 -17.80 -9.06 19.35
N ILE A 29 -16.93 -8.08 19.62
CA ILE A 29 -15.66 -8.31 20.30
C ILE A 29 -15.89 -8.86 21.72
N ARG A 30 -16.83 -8.27 22.47
CA ARG A 30 -17.14 -8.72 23.84
C ARG A 30 -17.66 -10.15 23.91
N GLN A 31 -18.50 -10.54 22.94
CA GLN A 31 -19.13 -11.87 22.91
C GLN A 31 -18.18 -12.94 22.35
N THR A 32 -17.46 -12.65 21.28
CA THR A 32 -16.64 -13.64 20.57
C THR A 32 -15.20 -13.71 21.07
N LYS A 33 -14.69 -12.64 21.72
CA LYS A 33 -13.32 -12.53 22.23
C LYS A 33 -12.26 -12.96 21.20
N PRO A 34 -12.24 -12.31 20.03
CA PRO A 34 -11.32 -12.70 18.97
C PRO A 34 -9.87 -12.35 19.34
N ASP A 35 -8.90 -13.11 18.81
CA ASP A 35 -7.47 -12.79 18.92
C ASP A 35 -7.07 -11.69 17.93
N ILE A 36 -7.77 -11.61 16.80
CA ILE A 36 -7.55 -10.64 15.73
C ILE A 36 -8.89 -10.09 15.24
N VAL A 37 -8.97 -8.78 15.01
CA VAL A 37 -10.09 -8.12 14.34
C VAL A 37 -9.61 -7.54 13.01
N ALA A 38 -10.18 -8.01 11.89
CA ALA A 38 -9.94 -7.43 10.58
C ALA A 38 -10.87 -6.23 10.32
N ILE A 39 -10.34 -5.15 9.72
CA ILE A 39 -11.05 -3.89 9.42
C ILE A 39 -11.00 -3.62 7.91
N PRO A 40 -11.81 -4.34 7.09
CA PRO A 40 -11.85 -4.19 5.64
C PRO A 40 -12.90 -3.14 5.23
N THR A 41 -12.78 -1.91 5.70
CA THR A 41 -13.74 -0.83 5.46
C THR A 41 -13.25 0.16 4.39
N ALA A 42 -13.96 1.27 4.20
CA ALA A 42 -13.48 2.35 3.35
C ALA A 42 -12.27 3.07 4.00
N PRO A 43 -11.29 3.55 3.23
CA PRO A 43 -10.04 4.11 3.72
C PRO A 43 -10.19 5.17 4.83
N ALA A 44 -11.13 6.11 4.68
CA ALA A 44 -11.40 7.14 5.69
C ALA A 44 -11.85 6.59 7.06
N LEU A 45 -12.26 5.33 7.13
CA LEU A 45 -12.72 4.69 8.36
C LEU A 45 -11.64 3.82 9.03
N HIS A 46 -10.50 3.56 8.37
CA HIS A 46 -9.46 2.66 8.88
C HIS A 46 -8.94 3.13 10.24
N ALA A 47 -8.38 4.33 10.32
CA ALA A 47 -7.82 4.85 11.58
C ALA A 47 -8.89 5.08 12.66
N PRO A 48 -10.06 5.71 12.38
CA PRO A 48 -11.13 5.86 13.38
C PRO A 48 -11.63 4.54 13.96
N LEU A 49 -11.84 3.51 13.15
CA LEU A 49 -12.27 2.20 13.61
C LEU A 49 -11.13 1.45 14.34
N ALA A 50 -9.90 1.52 13.81
CA ALA A 50 -8.76 0.92 14.46
C ALA A 50 -8.59 1.43 15.89
N LEU A 51 -8.69 2.74 16.11
CA LEU A 51 -8.60 3.34 17.45
C LEU A 51 -9.68 2.81 18.40
N GLN A 52 -10.94 2.66 17.91
CA GLN A 52 -12.03 2.14 18.72
C GLN A 52 -11.87 0.64 19.01
N VAL A 53 -11.45 -0.17 18.03
CA VAL A 53 -11.23 -1.61 18.20
C VAL A 53 -10.06 -1.86 19.15
N LEU A 54 -8.96 -1.09 19.03
CA LEU A 54 -7.79 -1.20 19.92
C LEU A 54 -8.12 -0.92 21.39
N GLU A 55 -9.17 -0.14 21.70
CA GLU A 55 -9.61 0.05 23.10
C GLU A 55 -9.95 -1.27 23.80
N HIS A 56 -10.37 -2.28 23.07
CA HIS A 56 -10.64 -3.62 23.59
C HIS A 56 -9.39 -4.45 23.89
N GLY A 57 -8.19 -3.98 23.52
CA GLY A 57 -6.93 -4.72 23.73
C GLY A 57 -6.81 -5.96 22.84
N VAL A 58 -7.31 -5.89 21.60
CA VAL A 58 -7.27 -6.95 20.60
C VAL A 58 -6.33 -6.56 19.46
N ASN A 59 -5.61 -7.56 18.90
CA ASN A 59 -4.78 -7.32 17.73
C ASN A 59 -5.65 -6.98 16.51
N ILE A 60 -5.16 -6.15 15.62
CA ILE A 60 -5.92 -5.75 14.43
C ILE A 60 -5.16 -6.02 13.14
N GLU A 61 -5.91 -6.40 12.14
CA GLU A 61 -5.56 -6.28 10.73
C GLU A 61 -6.37 -5.12 10.16
N VAL A 62 -5.71 -4.16 9.54
CA VAL A 62 -6.40 -3.02 8.89
C VAL A 62 -6.05 -2.96 7.42
N GLU A 63 -7.08 -2.75 6.58
CA GLU A 63 -6.85 -2.52 5.16
C GLU A 63 -5.97 -1.29 4.91
N LYS A 64 -5.25 -1.34 3.78
CA LYS A 64 -4.42 -0.22 3.31
C LYS A 64 -5.27 0.88 2.65
N PRO A 65 -4.86 2.13 2.79
CA PRO A 65 -3.80 2.66 3.67
C PRO A 65 -4.27 2.67 5.14
N MET A 66 -3.34 2.48 6.09
CA MET A 66 -3.66 2.43 7.53
C MET A 66 -4.33 3.72 8.05
N GLY A 67 -4.02 4.85 7.44
CA GLY A 67 -4.58 6.17 7.74
C GLY A 67 -4.27 7.12 6.58
N MET A 68 -4.87 8.30 6.61
CA MET A 68 -4.78 9.29 5.54
C MET A 68 -3.61 10.25 5.72
N ASP A 69 -3.06 10.34 6.91
CA ASP A 69 -1.91 11.16 7.25
C ASP A 69 -1.09 10.57 8.42
N LEU A 70 -0.10 11.33 8.86
CA LEU A 70 0.80 10.89 9.92
C LEU A 70 0.17 11.04 11.32
N LEU A 71 -0.76 11.97 11.52
CA LEU A 71 -1.46 12.12 12.80
C LEU A 71 -2.33 10.89 13.08
N GLU A 72 -3.06 10.43 12.08
CA GLU A 72 -3.90 9.22 12.18
C GLU A 72 -3.05 7.97 12.44
N THR A 73 -2.00 7.78 11.64
CA THR A 73 -1.14 6.58 11.78
C THR A 73 -0.37 6.56 13.08
N ASP A 74 0.12 7.71 13.55
CA ASP A 74 0.78 7.84 14.86
C ASP A 74 -0.20 7.55 15.99
N ALA A 75 -1.46 8.03 15.91
CA ALA A 75 -2.48 7.73 16.91
C ALA A 75 -2.78 6.24 17.02
N VAL A 76 -2.93 5.55 15.86
CA VAL A 76 -3.15 4.08 15.83
C VAL A 76 -1.97 3.34 16.47
N MET A 77 -0.74 3.68 16.09
CA MET A 77 0.45 3.02 16.62
C MET A 77 0.66 3.30 18.11
N ASN A 78 0.40 4.52 18.59
CA ASN A 78 0.48 4.85 19.99
C ASN A 78 -0.58 4.10 20.81
N LYS A 79 -1.81 3.98 20.30
CA LYS A 79 -2.87 3.21 20.95
C LYS A 79 -2.53 1.72 21.02
N ALA A 80 -2.01 1.14 19.94
CA ALA A 80 -1.58 -0.26 19.93
C ALA A 80 -0.47 -0.53 20.97
N ALA A 81 0.51 0.39 21.05
CA ALA A 81 1.58 0.30 22.05
C ALA A 81 1.03 0.45 23.49
N GLU A 82 0.09 1.36 23.74
CA GLU A 82 -0.60 1.52 25.04
C GLU A 82 -1.30 0.23 25.47
N LYS A 83 -1.95 -0.46 24.53
CA LYS A 83 -2.71 -1.70 24.79
C LYS A 83 -1.84 -2.97 24.75
N GLY A 84 -0.59 -2.88 24.29
CA GLY A 84 0.31 -4.02 24.19
C GLY A 84 -0.10 -5.03 23.10
N VAL A 85 -0.72 -4.55 22.01
CA VAL A 85 -1.23 -5.37 20.91
C VAL A 85 -0.55 -5.02 19.59
N GLN A 86 -0.68 -5.89 18.60
CA GLN A 86 -0.09 -5.74 17.29
C GLN A 86 -1.10 -5.17 16.26
N VAL A 87 -0.54 -4.44 15.31
CA VAL A 87 -1.24 -3.96 14.10
C VAL A 87 -0.55 -4.55 12.89
N ALA A 88 -1.31 -5.17 11.99
CA ALA A 88 -0.87 -5.54 10.66
C ALA A 88 -1.64 -4.73 9.62
N VAL A 89 -0.95 -4.24 8.58
CA VAL A 89 -1.56 -3.48 7.46
C VAL A 89 -1.61 -4.36 6.24
N HIS A 90 -2.79 -4.48 5.62
CA HIS A 90 -3.05 -5.45 4.55
C HIS A 90 -2.31 -5.13 3.25
N HIS A 91 -0.98 -5.31 3.26
CA HIS A 91 -0.11 -5.23 2.09
C HIS A 91 0.22 -6.65 1.58
N GLN A 92 -0.80 -7.45 1.27
CA GLN A 92 -0.70 -8.88 0.97
C GLN A 92 0.33 -9.23 -0.12
N TRP A 93 0.53 -8.34 -1.09
CA TRP A 93 1.49 -8.60 -2.16
C TRP A 93 2.95 -8.66 -1.69
N ARG A 94 3.27 -8.00 -0.57
CA ARG A 94 4.60 -8.10 0.06
C ARG A 94 4.96 -9.54 0.45
N LEU A 95 3.94 -10.37 0.69
CA LEU A 95 4.06 -11.78 1.09
C LEU A 95 3.76 -12.76 -0.04
N SER A 96 3.28 -12.31 -1.19
CA SER A 96 2.84 -13.19 -2.28
C SER A 96 3.92 -14.15 -2.77
N ALA A 97 3.50 -15.26 -3.38
CA ALA A 97 4.39 -16.29 -3.92
C ALA A 97 5.44 -15.74 -4.89
N TRP A 98 5.07 -14.71 -5.67
CA TRP A 98 6.00 -14.05 -6.58
C TRP A 98 7.00 -13.16 -5.84
N THR A 99 6.59 -12.51 -4.76
CA THR A 99 7.51 -11.75 -3.89
C THR A 99 8.48 -12.67 -3.18
N GLN A 100 8.04 -13.87 -2.76
CA GLN A 100 8.93 -14.88 -2.18
C GLN A 100 9.97 -15.37 -3.20
N ALA A 101 9.56 -15.59 -4.46
CA ALA A 101 10.48 -15.96 -5.53
C ALA A 101 11.55 -14.87 -5.79
N ILE A 102 11.14 -13.59 -5.82
CA ILE A 102 12.08 -12.46 -5.92
C ILE A 102 13.02 -12.43 -4.71
N ASN A 103 12.48 -12.59 -3.49
CA ASN A 103 13.28 -12.58 -2.28
C ASN A 103 14.31 -13.71 -2.26
N GLN A 104 13.92 -14.92 -2.66
CA GLN A 104 14.85 -16.05 -2.76
C GLN A 104 15.98 -15.76 -3.75
N ALA A 105 15.67 -15.27 -4.95
CA ALA A 105 16.64 -14.91 -5.98
C ALA A 105 17.60 -13.81 -5.50
N TYR A 106 17.05 -12.80 -4.80
CA TYR A 106 17.82 -11.70 -4.20
C TYR A 106 18.77 -12.21 -3.11
N GLN A 107 18.28 -13.02 -2.17
CA GLN A 107 19.07 -13.60 -1.09
C GLN A 107 20.13 -14.58 -1.60
N ALA A 108 19.88 -15.26 -2.72
CA ALA A 108 20.85 -16.11 -3.40
C ALA A 108 21.95 -15.33 -4.14
N GLY A 109 21.89 -13.98 -4.13
CA GLY A 109 22.88 -13.13 -4.77
C GLY A 109 22.81 -13.08 -6.29
N GLN A 110 21.68 -13.50 -6.91
CA GLN A 110 21.55 -13.61 -8.37
C GLN A 110 21.69 -12.28 -9.12
N ILE A 111 21.55 -11.14 -8.43
CA ILE A 111 21.71 -9.81 -9.03
C ILE A 111 22.95 -9.07 -8.51
N GLY A 112 23.76 -9.72 -7.67
CA GLY A 112 24.88 -9.06 -6.99
C GLY A 112 24.38 -8.02 -5.98
N GLU A 113 25.07 -6.90 -5.86
CA GLU A 113 24.74 -5.82 -4.95
C GLU A 113 23.58 -4.98 -5.52
N LEU A 114 22.49 -4.81 -4.76
CA LEU A 114 21.35 -3.97 -5.16
C LEU A 114 21.77 -2.48 -5.18
N ARG A 115 21.53 -1.80 -6.28
CA ARG A 115 21.89 -0.39 -6.50
C ARG A 115 20.69 0.53 -6.59
N TYR A 116 19.61 0.05 -7.21
CA TYR A 116 18.48 0.90 -7.56
C TYR A 116 17.19 0.11 -7.62
N ILE A 117 16.07 0.75 -7.27
CA ILE A 117 14.72 0.17 -7.36
C ILE A 117 13.84 1.10 -8.19
N TYR A 118 13.17 0.55 -9.19
CA TYR A 118 12.15 1.23 -9.95
C TYR A 118 10.77 0.67 -9.62
N ALA A 119 9.76 1.54 -9.48
CA ALA A 119 8.38 1.13 -9.32
C ALA A 119 7.43 2.05 -10.09
N SER A 120 6.37 1.47 -10.66
CA SER A 120 5.39 2.20 -11.47
C SER A 120 3.98 1.63 -11.26
N GLY A 121 2.97 2.51 -11.29
CA GLY A 121 1.57 2.15 -11.05
C GLY A 121 0.71 2.06 -12.30
N LYS A 122 -0.60 1.93 -12.09
CA LYS A 122 -1.63 1.55 -13.06
C LYS A 122 -2.05 2.64 -14.06
N GLY A 123 -1.46 3.82 -14.01
CA GLY A 123 -1.84 4.93 -14.89
C GLY A 123 -3.04 5.75 -14.39
N TYR A 124 -3.39 5.64 -13.10
CA TYR A 124 -4.35 6.52 -12.45
C TYR A 124 -3.82 7.96 -12.37
N TYR A 125 -4.70 8.90 -12.01
CA TYR A 125 -4.29 10.22 -11.54
C TYR A 125 -3.18 10.08 -10.48
N GLY A 126 -2.06 10.77 -10.65
CA GLY A 126 -0.82 10.48 -9.92
C GLY A 126 -0.97 10.49 -8.40
N GLY A 127 -1.56 11.55 -7.85
CA GLY A 127 -1.80 11.65 -6.41
C GLY A 127 -2.76 10.57 -5.88
N PHE A 128 -3.79 10.20 -6.65
CA PHE A 128 -4.68 9.08 -6.29
C PHE A 128 -3.94 7.74 -6.39
N GLY A 129 -3.20 7.53 -7.48
CA GLY A 129 -2.40 6.32 -7.65
C GLY A 129 -1.37 6.13 -6.52
N LEU A 130 -0.82 7.23 -5.98
CA LEU A 130 0.11 7.19 -4.86
C LEU A 130 -0.57 6.64 -3.59
N MET A 131 -1.78 7.08 -3.26
CA MET A 131 -2.55 6.62 -2.09
C MET A 131 -3.18 5.23 -2.30
N GLU A 132 -3.45 4.83 -3.54
CA GLU A 132 -4.09 3.55 -3.88
C GLU A 132 -3.06 2.44 -4.09
N ILE A 133 -2.39 2.40 -5.25
CA ILE A 133 -1.41 1.36 -5.60
C ILE A 133 -0.01 1.66 -5.07
N GLY A 134 0.31 2.94 -4.85
CA GLY A 134 1.60 3.39 -4.38
C GLY A 134 1.99 2.79 -3.04
N THR A 135 1.01 2.54 -2.16
CA THR A 135 1.23 1.87 -0.87
C THR A 135 1.81 0.47 -1.05
N HIS A 136 1.29 -0.32 -1.99
CA HIS A 136 1.82 -1.66 -2.32
C HIS A 136 3.21 -1.59 -2.96
N LEU A 137 3.45 -0.64 -3.85
CA LEU A 137 4.75 -0.46 -4.49
C LEU A 137 5.81 -0.05 -3.47
N LEU A 138 5.49 0.91 -2.60
CA LEU A 138 6.40 1.38 -1.55
C LEU A 138 6.75 0.29 -0.54
N THR A 139 5.79 -0.56 -0.16
CA THR A 139 6.09 -1.67 0.74
C THR A 139 7.04 -2.70 0.12
N HIS A 140 7.04 -2.88 -1.22
CA HIS A 140 8.07 -3.67 -1.90
C HIS A 140 9.41 -2.93 -1.95
N MET A 141 9.39 -1.63 -2.22
CA MET A 141 10.62 -0.85 -2.26
C MET A 141 11.32 -0.85 -0.90
N THR A 142 10.57 -0.73 0.21
CA THR A 142 11.14 -0.82 1.57
C THR A 142 11.59 -2.24 1.93
N LYS A 143 10.92 -3.29 1.42
CA LYS A 143 11.34 -4.69 1.65
C LYS A 143 12.77 -4.95 1.19
N PHE A 144 13.14 -4.44 0.04
CA PHE A 144 14.45 -4.68 -0.57
C PHE A 144 15.45 -3.54 -0.33
N GLY A 145 14.98 -2.30 -0.31
CA GLY A 145 15.79 -1.11 -0.11
C GLY A 145 16.10 -0.79 1.35
N GLY A 146 15.31 -1.33 2.28
CA GLY A 146 15.40 -0.94 3.69
C GLY A 146 14.60 0.32 4.04
N HIS A 147 14.94 0.96 5.15
CA HIS A 147 14.22 2.13 5.63
C HIS A 147 14.52 3.37 4.75
N CYS A 148 13.47 4.05 4.27
CA CYS A 148 13.62 5.26 3.49
C CYS A 148 14.02 6.44 4.39
N ARG A 149 15.08 7.15 4.01
CA ARG A 149 15.66 8.26 4.78
C ARG A 149 15.27 9.63 4.24
N SER A 150 15.02 9.72 2.96
CA SER A 150 14.63 11.00 2.35
C SER A 150 13.93 10.80 1.02
N VAL A 151 13.17 11.83 0.66
CA VAL A 151 12.39 11.89 -0.57
C VAL A 151 12.66 13.20 -1.29
N THR A 152 12.72 13.16 -2.62
CA THR A 152 12.60 14.32 -3.50
C THR A 152 11.58 14.00 -4.57
N ALA A 153 10.61 14.87 -4.78
CA ALA A 153 9.52 14.63 -5.70
C ALA A 153 9.14 15.84 -6.56
N HIS A 154 8.62 15.55 -7.73
CA HIS A 154 7.95 16.49 -8.61
C HIS A 154 6.53 15.99 -8.89
N ALA A 155 5.56 16.88 -8.78
CA ALA A 155 4.19 16.61 -9.21
C ALA A 155 3.74 17.71 -10.17
N THR A 156 3.04 17.31 -11.23
CA THR A 156 2.48 18.22 -12.22
C THR A 156 0.99 17.99 -12.40
N THR A 157 0.29 19.06 -12.77
CA THR A 157 -1.10 19.00 -13.24
C THR A 157 -1.14 19.70 -14.59
N ARG A 158 -1.63 19.01 -15.64
CA ARG A 158 -1.70 19.56 -17.02
C ARG A 158 -0.36 20.11 -17.52
N GLY A 159 0.75 19.49 -17.14
CA GLY A 159 2.09 19.85 -17.58
C GLY A 159 2.74 21.03 -16.84
N HIS A 160 2.10 21.65 -15.86
CA HIS A 160 2.72 22.63 -14.96
C HIS A 160 2.91 22.05 -13.56
N MET A 161 3.85 22.56 -12.80
CA MET A 161 4.03 22.19 -11.40
C MET A 161 2.74 22.45 -10.62
N ILE A 162 2.42 21.54 -9.67
CA ILE A 162 1.23 21.72 -8.84
C ILE A 162 1.24 23.05 -8.09
N THR A 163 0.04 23.56 -7.86
CA THR A 163 -0.23 24.75 -7.04
C THR A 163 -1.22 24.39 -5.93
N PRO A 164 -1.41 25.22 -4.90
CA PRO A 164 -2.40 24.96 -3.85
C PRO A 164 -3.83 24.76 -4.36
N GLU A 165 -4.17 25.33 -5.53
CA GLU A 165 -5.46 25.13 -6.21
C GLU A 165 -5.64 23.73 -6.80
N ASP A 166 -4.55 23.00 -7.09
CA ASP A 166 -4.58 21.63 -7.60
C ASP A 166 -4.84 20.59 -6.51
N VAL A 167 -4.84 21.01 -5.24
CA VAL A 167 -5.12 20.14 -4.10
C VAL A 167 -6.60 19.83 -4.05
N LEU A 168 -6.93 18.53 -4.01
CA LEU A 168 -8.31 18.04 -4.02
C LEU A 168 -8.48 16.81 -3.13
N PRO A 169 -9.71 16.50 -2.67
CA PRO A 169 -9.98 15.27 -1.95
C PRO A 169 -9.95 14.08 -2.91
N ALA A 170 -9.39 12.97 -2.46
CA ALA A 170 -9.40 11.73 -3.23
C ALA A 170 -10.74 11.00 -3.13
N PRO A 171 -11.12 10.20 -4.14
CA PRO A 171 -12.31 9.36 -4.06
C PRO A 171 -12.18 8.30 -2.96
N ARG A 172 -13.31 7.74 -2.54
CA ARG A 172 -13.43 6.74 -1.46
C ARG A 172 -12.85 7.18 -0.11
N GLY A 173 -12.59 8.47 0.09
CA GLY A 173 -11.95 8.94 1.31
C GLY A 173 -10.47 8.56 1.42
N ASN A 174 -9.77 8.44 0.29
CA ASN A 174 -8.31 8.21 0.25
C ASN A 174 -7.49 9.48 0.57
N GLY A 175 -8.02 10.38 1.39
CA GLY A 175 -7.33 11.56 1.87
C GLY A 175 -7.27 12.72 0.87
N THR A 176 -6.24 13.52 0.96
CA THR A 176 -5.98 14.70 0.13
C THR A 176 -4.86 14.42 -0.86
N ILE A 177 -5.05 14.78 -2.13
CA ILE A 177 -4.12 14.50 -3.22
C ILE A 177 -3.87 15.73 -4.09
N ALA A 178 -2.78 15.69 -4.86
CA ALA A 178 -2.47 16.67 -5.91
C ALA A 178 -1.62 16.02 -7.02
N GLY A 179 -1.71 16.55 -8.22
CA GLY A 179 -0.88 16.15 -9.36
C GLY A 179 -1.43 14.96 -10.16
N ASP A 180 -1.52 15.12 -11.47
CA ASP A 180 -1.85 14.03 -12.40
C ASP A 180 -0.62 13.15 -12.72
N HIS A 181 0.59 13.68 -12.54
CA HIS A 181 1.87 12.98 -12.65
C HIS A 181 2.71 13.25 -11.41
N VAL A 182 3.13 12.19 -10.74
CA VAL A 182 4.04 12.25 -9.60
C VAL A 182 5.26 11.38 -9.87
N THR A 183 6.44 11.99 -9.79
CA THR A 183 7.74 11.29 -9.86
C THR A 183 8.48 11.55 -8.57
N ALA A 184 8.86 10.49 -7.87
CA ALA A 184 9.59 10.59 -6.61
C ALA A 184 10.91 9.81 -6.67
N THR A 185 11.98 10.38 -6.13
CA THR A 185 13.24 9.70 -5.84
C THR A 185 13.35 9.48 -4.35
N LEU A 186 13.63 8.24 -3.98
CA LEU A 186 13.77 7.76 -2.61
C LEU A 186 15.22 7.41 -2.32
N GLN A 187 15.69 7.69 -1.11
CA GLN A 187 17.00 7.26 -0.62
C GLN A 187 16.81 6.37 0.60
N PHE A 188 17.34 5.15 0.53
CA PHE A 188 17.27 4.16 1.59
C PHE A 188 18.56 4.16 2.44
N ASP A 189 18.46 3.62 3.66
CA ASP A 189 19.54 3.64 4.65
C ASP A 189 20.76 2.76 4.30
N ASN A 190 20.57 1.78 3.40
CA ASN A 190 21.64 0.91 2.88
C ASN A 190 22.36 1.49 1.63
N GLY A 191 22.08 2.77 1.28
CA GLY A 191 22.69 3.42 0.12
C GLY A 191 21.98 3.14 -1.21
N VAL A 192 20.96 2.29 -1.23
CA VAL A 192 20.09 2.07 -2.39
C VAL A 192 19.25 3.31 -2.65
N THR A 193 19.07 3.64 -3.92
CA THR A 193 18.11 4.68 -4.34
C THR A 193 16.96 4.06 -5.11
N GLY A 194 15.85 4.79 -5.22
CA GLY A 194 14.71 4.29 -6.00
C GLY A 194 13.92 5.41 -6.66
N THR A 195 13.17 5.07 -7.69
CA THR A 195 12.21 5.97 -8.33
C THR A 195 10.83 5.33 -8.33
N LEU A 196 9.84 6.08 -7.85
CA LEU A 196 8.42 5.75 -7.94
C LEU A 196 7.76 6.67 -8.95
N LEU A 197 7.09 6.07 -9.95
CA LEU A 197 6.26 6.78 -10.92
C LEU A 197 4.78 6.51 -10.68
N GLN A 198 4.01 7.57 -10.49
CA GLN A 198 2.55 7.55 -10.47
C GLN A 198 2.07 8.57 -11.50
N HIS A 199 2.01 8.15 -12.75
CA HIS A 199 1.64 9.00 -13.87
C HIS A 199 0.30 8.57 -14.43
N ARG A 200 -0.54 9.55 -14.73
CA ARG A 200 -1.76 9.33 -15.45
C ARG A 200 -1.47 9.01 -16.92
N PHE A 201 -2.14 7.99 -17.42
CA PHE A 201 -2.15 7.63 -18.83
C PHE A 201 -3.58 7.77 -19.39
N ASP A 202 -3.71 7.93 -20.71
CA ASP A 202 -5.01 8.00 -21.39
C ASP A 202 -5.86 6.75 -21.17
N LYS A 203 -5.20 5.61 -20.96
CA LYS A 203 -5.85 4.35 -20.62
C LYS A 203 -5.29 3.82 -19.33
N ILE A 204 -6.18 3.59 -18.37
CA ILE A 204 -5.86 2.88 -17.14
C ILE A 204 -5.75 1.39 -17.48
N ASN A 205 -4.67 0.77 -17.02
CA ASN A 205 -4.51 -0.67 -17.05
C ASN A 205 -4.33 -1.17 -15.61
N LEU A 206 -5.30 -1.89 -15.11
CA LEU A 206 -5.32 -2.39 -13.74
C LEU A 206 -4.17 -3.36 -13.43
N ASP A 207 -3.62 -4.00 -14.46
CA ASP A 207 -2.50 -4.94 -14.34
C ASP A 207 -1.13 -4.27 -14.54
N ALA A 208 -1.10 -3.00 -14.98
CA ALA A 208 0.16 -2.31 -15.31
C ALA A 208 0.82 -1.70 -14.07
N HIS A 209 1.39 -2.55 -13.20
CA HIS A 209 2.21 -2.11 -12.08
C HIS A 209 3.36 -3.09 -11.84
N VAL A 210 4.55 -2.56 -11.61
CA VAL A 210 5.78 -3.33 -11.51
C VAL A 210 6.68 -2.77 -10.43
N VAL A 211 7.54 -3.66 -9.88
CA VAL A 211 8.73 -3.27 -9.12
C VAL A 211 9.94 -3.97 -9.75
N GLU A 212 10.97 -3.22 -10.04
CA GLU A 212 12.20 -3.74 -10.63
C GLU A 212 13.41 -3.42 -9.77
N LEU A 213 14.20 -4.44 -9.45
CA LEU A 213 15.42 -4.35 -8.68
C LEU A 213 16.63 -4.40 -9.64
N TYR A 214 17.49 -3.41 -9.57
CA TYR A 214 18.70 -3.29 -10.39
C TYR A 214 19.93 -3.58 -9.53
N GLY A 215 20.57 -4.70 -9.78
CA GLY A 215 21.79 -5.11 -9.12
C GLY A 215 23.02 -4.92 -10.01
N THR A 216 24.22 -5.21 -9.47
CA THR A 216 25.49 -5.11 -10.20
C THR A 216 25.71 -6.24 -11.22
N GLU A 217 25.00 -7.36 -11.07
CA GLU A 217 25.16 -8.56 -11.91
C GLU A 217 23.89 -8.98 -12.62
N GLY A 218 22.72 -8.44 -12.22
CA GLY A 218 21.43 -8.79 -12.81
C GLY A 218 20.31 -7.88 -12.37
N ARG A 219 19.10 -8.21 -12.84
CA ARG A 219 17.87 -7.49 -12.50
C ARG A 219 16.77 -8.47 -12.13
N LEU A 220 15.89 -8.07 -11.22
CA LEU A 220 14.68 -8.81 -10.85
C LEU A 220 13.47 -7.93 -11.12
N LEU A 221 12.44 -8.48 -11.72
CA LEU A 221 11.18 -7.79 -12.00
C LEU A 221 10.04 -8.54 -11.34
N TRP A 222 9.30 -7.84 -10.50
CA TRP A 222 8.10 -8.31 -9.83
C TRP A 222 6.84 -7.72 -10.48
N HIS A 223 5.84 -8.57 -10.61
CA HIS A 223 4.47 -8.23 -10.98
C HIS A 223 3.53 -9.13 -10.17
N PRO A 224 2.27 -8.76 -9.86
CA PRO A 224 1.34 -9.63 -9.13
C PRO A 224 1.06 -10.98 -9.79
N GLN A 225 1.27 -11.07 -11.08
CA GLN A 225 1.02 -12.29 -11.88
C GLN A 225 2.32 -12.97 -12.34
N GLY A 226 3.49 -12.53 -11.87
CA GLY A 226 4.75 -13.12 -12.30
C GLY A 226 5.99 -12.47 -11.71
N ALA A 227 7.10 -13.17 -11.81
CA ALA A 227 8.41 -12.65 -11.44
C ALA A 227 9.45 -13.14 -12.44
N TRP A 228 10.43 -12.30 -12.73
CA TRP A 228 11.47 -12.60 -13.72
C TRP A 228 12.84 -12.16 -13.24
N TRP A 229 13.85 -12.87 -13.68
CA TRP A 229 15.26 -12.56 -13.51
C TRP A 229 15.92 -12.33 -14.86
N LEU A 230 16.71 -11.27 -14.96
CA LEU A 230 17.61 -10.99 -16.08
C LEU A 230 19.04 -11.15 -15.57
N PRO A 231 19.83 -12.16 -16.06
CA PRO A 231 21.22 -12.39 -15.65
C PRO A 231 22.18 -11.41 -16.33
N ASN A 232 21.83 -10.13 -16.33
CA ASN A 232 22.63 -9.03 -16.91
C ASN A 232 22.15 -7.70 -16.31
N PRO A 233 23.04 -6.85 -15.77
CA PRO A 233 22.65 -5.55 -15.24
C PRO A 233 22.19 -4.57 -16.33
N HIS A 234 22.57 -4.78 -17.60
CA HIS A 234 22.26 -3.90 -18.69
C HIS A 234 21.25 -4.50 -19.66
N VAL A 235 20.24 -3.74 -20.05
CA VAL A 235 19.33 -4.09 -21.15
C VAL A 235 19.93 -3.58 -22.46
N LEU A 236 20.42 -4.51 -23.29
CA LEU A 236 20.94 -4.19 -24.62
C LEU A 236 19.84 -4.47 -25.66
N PRO A 237 19.48 -3.49 -26.53
CA PRO A 237 18.31 -3.61 -27.42
C PRO A 237 18.33 -4.83 -28.34
N ALA A 238 19.51 -5.31 -28.73
CA ALA A 238 19.64 -6.39 -29.70
C ALA A 238 19.47 -7.81 -29.11
N ASN A 239 19.63 -7.99 -27.78
CA ASN A 239 19.84 -9.33 -27.20
C ASN A 239 19.01 -9.64 -25.95
N ASN A 240 18.23 -8.72 -25.40
CA ASN A 240 17.78 -8.85 -24.01
C ASN A 240 16.29 -9.16 -23.82
N LEU A 241 15.45 -9.04 -24.83
CA LEU A 241 14.03 -9.36 -24.67
C LEU A 241 13.80 -10.86 -24.36
N ASP A 242 14.68 -11.72 -24.91
CA ASP A 242 14.61 -13.17 -24.71
C ASP A 242 15.45 -13.69 -23.52
N GLN A 243 16.13 -12.80 -22.78
CA GLN A 243 17.01 -13.18 -21.67
C GLN A 243 16.32 -13.14 -20.29
N TRP A 244 15.14 -12.59 -20.21
CA TRP A 244 14.35 -12.64 -18.98
C TRP A 244 13.89 -14.07 -18.71
N GLN A 245 14.27 -14.59 -17.54
CA GLN A 245 13.93 -15.93 -17.10
C GLN A 245 12.79 -15.85 -16.07
N ALA A 246 11.68 -16.54 -16.33
CA ALA A 246 10.59 -16.61 -15.37
C ALA A 246 11.05 -17.35 -14.10
N LEU A 247 10.74 -16.78 -12.94
CA LEU A 247 10.94 -17.41 -11.65
C LEU A 247 9.73 -18.32 -11.33
N THR A 248 9.97 -19.36 -10.56
CA THR A 248 8.90 -20.21 -10.04
C THR A 248 8.31 -19.58 -8.78
N PRO A 249 6.98 -19.45 -8.67
CA PRO A 249 6.36 -18.92 -7.46
C PRO A 249 6.61 -19.87 -6.28
N ILE A 250 6.78 -19.29 -5.10
CA ILE A 250 6.99 -20.03 -3.85
C ILE A 250 5.76 -19.85 -2.99
N TYR A 251 5.03 -20.94 -2.79
CA TYR A 251 3.82 -21.00 -1.97
C TYR A 251 4.15 -21.45 -0.55
N ALA A 252 3.36 -20.99 0.43
CA ALA A 252 3.44 -21.51 1.78
C ALA A 252 3.01 -22.99 1.80
N ASP A 253 3.69 -23.82 2.57
CA ASP A 253 3.37 -25.27 2.66
C ASP A 253 1.93 -25.50 3.13
N SER A 254 1.42 -24.66 4.02
CA SER A 254 0.05 -24.70 4.52
C SER A 254 -1.01 -24.35 3.47
N PHE A 255 -0.65 -23.59 2.43
CA PHE A 255 -1.57 -23.17 1.37
C PHE A 255 -2.12 -24.35 0.59
N ALA A 256 -1.28 -25.33 0.27
CA ALA A 256 -1.70 -26.55 -0.46
C ALA A 256 -2.74 -27.37 0.32
N GLN A 257 -2.69 -27.36 1.65
CA GLN A 257 -3.63 -28.08 2.52
C GLN A 257 -4.96 -27.31 2.69
N ALA A 258 -4.91 -25.96 2.75
CA ALA A 258 -6.10 -25.13 2.87
C ALA A 258 -6.88 -24.97 1.56
N SER A 259 -6.20 -25.18 0.42
CA SER A 259 -6.73 -24.84 -0.89
C SER A 259 -7.77 -25.82 -1.45
N GLU A 260 -7.84 -27.08 -0.98
CA GLU A 260 -8.77 -28.07 -1.56
C GLU A 260 -10.25 -27.63 -1.47
N GLY A 261 -10.67 -27.01 -0.36
CA GLY A 261 -12.06 -26.54 -0.20
C GLY A 261 -12.31 -25.10 -0.67
N LEU A 262 -11.29 -24.23 -0.55
CA LEU A 262 -11.40 -22.81 -0.88
C LEU A 262 -11.07 -22.52 -2.35
N ALA A 263 -10.18 -23.28 -2.97
CA ALA A 263 -9.83 -23.15 -4.38
C ALA A 263 -11.01 -23.47 -5.31
N GLU A 264 -11.90 -24.39 -4.92
CA GLU A 264 -13.12 -24.71 -5.66
C GLU A 264 -14.10 -23.51 -5.70
N SER A 265 -14.06 -22.61 -4.70
CA SER A 265 -14.90 -21.41 -4.68
C SER A 265 -14.38 -20.30 -5.60
N GLY A 266 -13.15 -20.38 -6.11
CA GLY A 266 -12.51 -19.32 -6.90
C GLY A 266 -12.26 -18.01 -6.13
N LYS A 267 -12.40 -18.02 -4.79
CA LYS A 267 -12.38 -16.86 -3.92
C LYS A 267 -11.13 -16.72 -3.07
N LEU A 268 -10.30 -17.77 -3.00
CA LEU A 268 -9.06 -17.72 -2.26
C LEU A 268 -8.02 -16.94 -3.07
N ILE A 269 -7.64 -15.77 -2.55
CA ILE A 269 -6.48 -15.04 -3.04
C ILE A 269 -5.28 -15.51 -2.22
N GLU A 270 -4.31 -16.11 -2.87
CA GLU A 270 -3.13 -16.72 -2.23
C GLU A 270 -2.40 -15.71 -1.31
N GLY A 271 -2.28 -14.45 -1.74
CA GLY A 271 -1.64 -13.40 -0.95
C GLY A 271 -2.37 -13.08 0.36
N ASP A 272 -3.72 -13.11 0.36
CA ASP A 272 -4.54 -12.87 1.56
C ASP A 272 -4.39 -14.03 2.54
N TYR A 273 -4.42 -15.27 2.04
CA TYR A 273 -4.18 -16.45 2.89
C TYR A 273 -2.81 -16.37 3.57
N TRP A 274 -1.76 -16.07 2.79
CA TRP A 274 -0.40 -15.98 3.32
C TRP A 274 -0.25 -14.84 4.34
N PHE A 275 -0.95 -13.73 4.11
CA PHE A 275 -0.96 -12.61 5.03
C PHE A 275 -1.51 -13.02 6.41
N VAL A 276 -2.66 -13.71 6.43
CA VAL A 276 -3.28 -14.17 7.68
C VAL A 276 -2.44 -15.26 8.36
N ASP A 277 -1.92 -16.25 7.60
CA ASP A 277 -1.04 -17.30 8.12
C ASP A 277 0.23 -16.72 8.77
N GLU A 278 0.85 -15.73 8.13
CA GLU A 278 2.00 -14.99 8.70
C GLU A 278 1.61 -14.22 9.96
N TYR A 279 0.40 -13.65 10.02
CA TYR A 279 -0.04 -12.92 11.20
C TYR A 279 -0.22 -13.85 12.41
N VAL A 280 -0.85 -14.98 12.21
CA VAL A 280 -1.01 -15.99 13.26
C VAL A 280 0.36 -16.46 13.75
N ARG A 281 1.28 -16.81 12.85
CA ARG A 281 2.65 -17.19 13.21
C ARG A 281 3.39 -16.08 13.97
N ALA A 282 3.30 -14.85 13.52
CA ALA A 282 3.95 -13.71 14.17
C ALA A 282 3.47 -13.53 15.60
N LEU A 283 2.16 -13.70 15.85
CA LEU A 283 1.58 -13.66 17.19
C LEU A 283 2.06 -14.83 18.05
N ASP A 284 2.05 -16.06 17.54
CA ASP A 284 2.50 -17.26 18.25
C ASP A 284 3.98 -17.20 18.62
N GLU A 285 4.80 -16.64 17.75
CA GLU A 285 6.25 -16.46 17.93
C GLU A 285 6.62 -15.19 18.72
N GLY A 286 5.66 -14.32 19.02
CA GLY A 286 5.89 -13.07 19.74
C GLY A 286 6.74 -12.06 18.97
N ARG A 287 6.70 -12.09 17.66
CA ARG A 287 7.40 -11.15 16.76
C ARG A 287 6.43 -10.26 15.99
N ALA A 288 6.94 -9.19 15.40
CA ALA A 288 6.14 -8.37 14.52
C ALA A 288 5.79 -9.11 13.20
N HIS A 289 4.58 -8.85 12.67
CA HIS A 289 4.19 -9.23 11.31
C HIS A 289 5.08 -8.56 10.27
N GLU A 290 5.34 -9.19 9.14
CA GLU A 290 6.17 -8.61 8.07
C GLU A 290 5.55 -7.32 7.47
N CYS A 291 4.21 -7.23 7.45
CA CYS A 291 3.46 -6.01 7.13
C CYS A 291 2.96 -5.33 8.43
N SER A 292 3.84 -5.10 9.40
CA SER A 292 3.47 -4.50 10.68
C SER A 292 2.92 -3.08 10.53
N GLY A 293 2.21 -2.60 11.56
CA GLY A 293 1.77 -1.20 11.61
C GLY A 293 2.91 -0.20 11.50
N ALA A 294 4.12 -0.55 11.99
CA ALA A 294 5.30 0.29 11.84
C ALA A 294 5.72 0.44 10.36
N GLU A 295 5.70 -0.66 9.59
CA GLU A 295 5.91 -0.63 8.14
C GLU A 295 4.81 0.16 7.43
N GLY A 296 3.54 -0.07 7.77
CA GLY A 296 2.41 0.67 7.22
C GLY A 296 2.50 2.18 7.48
N ARG A 297 2.88 2.57 8.70
CA ARG A 297 3.14 3.98 9.05
C ARG A 297 4.29 4.56 8.24
N HIS A 298 5.38 3.80 8.05
CA HIS A 298 6.52 4.26 7.26
C HIS A 298 6.15 4.46 5.78
N VAL A 299 5.30 3.63 5.22
CA VAL A 299 4.76 3.82 3.86
C VAL A 299 3.96 5.12 3.76
N ILE A 300 3.09 5.42 4.72
CA ILE A 300 2.37 6.72 4.75
C ILE A 300 3.34 7.89 4.93
N GLU A 301 4.38 7.73 5.74
CA GLU A 301 5.41 8.76 5.92
C GLU A 301 6.14 9.07 4.62
N ILE A 302 6.49 8.06 3.82
CA ILE A 302 7.07 8.26 2.49
C ILE A 302 6.09 9.01 1.58
N ILE A 303 4.81 8.64 1.57
CA ILE A 303 3.78 9.32 0.76
C ILE A 303 3.62 10.79 1.17
N MET A 304 3.54 11.06 2.47
CA MET A 304 3.48 12.44 2.96
C MET A 304 4.77 13.21 2.61
N GLY A 305 5.94 12.56 2.69
CA GLY A 305 7.21 13.13 2.22
C GLY A 305 7.20 13.47 0.74
N ILE A 306 6.61 12.62 -0.10
CA ILE A 306 6.44 12.86 -1.54
C ILE A 306 5.56 14.10 -1.78
N PHE A 307 4.41 14.20 -1.12
CA PHE A 307 3.54 15.37 -1.23
C PHE A 307 4.19 16.64 -0.70
N GLU A 308 4.89 16.57 0.43
CA GLU A 308 5.61 17.72 0.98
C GLU A 308 6.71 18.21 0.04
N SER A 309 7.52 17.29 -0.48
CA SER A 309 8.58 17.61 -1.44
C SER A 309 8.03 18.26 -2.70
N ALA A 310 6.95 17.73 -3.25
CA ALA A 310 6.32 18.26 -4.46
C ALA A 310 5.69 19.64 -4.23
N ALA A 311 5.07 19.86 -3.06
CA ALA A 311 4.41 21.13 -2.72
C ALA A 311 5.41 22.25 -2.46
N TYR A 312 6.48 21.97 -1.71
CA TYR A 312 7.44 23.00 -1.26
C TYR A 312 8.74 23.01 -2.09
N GLY A 313 8.92 22.10 -3.04
CA GLY A 313 10.06 22.07 -3.96
C GLY A 313 11.41 21.76 -3.33
N ASN A 314 11.44 21.02 -2.23
CA ASN A 314 12.64 20.67 -1.49
C ASN A 314 12.77 19.17 -1.21
N ARG A 315 13.97 18.73 -0.81
CA ARG A 315 14.17 17.40 -0.24
C ARG A 315 13.53 17.33 1.14
N VAL A 316 12.86 16.24 1.43
CA VAL A 316 12.27 15.94 2.74
C VAL A 316 13.04 14.79 3.37
N ASP A 317 13.61 15.03 4.55
CA ASP A 317 14.23 13.98 5.37
C ASP A 317 13.16 13.31 6.25
N LEU A 318 13.25 11.99 6.40
CA LEU A 318 12.34 11.18 7.18
C LEU A 318 13.01 10.72 8.50
N PRO A 319 12.29 10.69 9.63
CA PRO A 319 10.88 11.02 9.80
C PRO A 319 10.60 12.53 9.71
N GLN A 320 9.46 12.89 9.12
CA GLN A 320 9.01 14.29 9.05
C GLN A 320 8.73 14.86 10.44
N GLN A 321 9.12 16.10 10.68
CA GLN A 321 8.88 16.80 11.95
C GLN A 321 7.42 17.27 12.08
N ASN A 322 6.88 17.82 11.00
CA ASN A 322 5.46 18.18 10.94
C ASN A 322 4.65 16.95 10.52
N ARG A 323 3.67 16.58 11.34
CA ARG A 323 2.83 15.40 11.13
C ARG A 323 1.51 15.69 10.42
N GLU A 324 1.17 16.99 10.26
CA GLU A 324 -0.02 17.39 9.52
C GLU A 324 0.10 17.06 8.03
N HIS A 325 -1.03 16.77 7.39
CA HIS A 325 -1.06 16.48 5.96
C HIS A 325 -0.48 17.63 5.13
N PRO A 326 0.64 17.45 4.40
CA PRO A 326 1.38 18.55 3.80
C PRO A 326 0.59 19.35 2.76
N LEU A 327 -0.24 18.69 1.94
CA LEU A 327 -1.07 19.39 0.95
C LEU A 327 -2.18 20.23 1.59
N THR A 328 -2.78 19.75 2.67
CA THR A 328 -3.80 20.50 3.43
C THR A 328 -3.17 21.73 4.06
N ARG A 329 -2.00 21.56 4.68
CA ARG A 329 -1.22 22.67 5.24
C ARG A 329 -0.87 23.69 4.17
N TRP A 330 -0.31 23.27 3.05
CA TRP A 330 0.08 24.12 1.93
C TRP A 330 -1.08 24.94 1.36
N ARG A 331 -2.26 24.31 1.22
CA ARG A 331 -3.48 24.97 0.80
C ARG A 331 -3.94 26.05 1.81
N THR A 332 -3.87 25.73 3.10
CA THR A 332 -4.21 26.66 4.19
C THR A 332 -3.26 27.87 4.23
N GLU A 333 -1.95 27.62 4.08
CA GLU A 333 -0.93 28.69 4.01
C GLU A 333 -1.14 29.64 2.82
N ALA A 334 -1.70 29.13 1.73
CA ALA A 334 -2.08 29.93 0.56
C ALA A 334 -3.41 30.71 0.75
N GLY A 335 -4.06 30.61 1.91
CA GLY A 335 -5.33 31.28 2.21
C GLY A 335 -6.55 30.65 1.51
N LEU A 336 -6.44 29.43 1.00
CA LEU A 336 -7.53 28.69 0.39
C LEU A 336 -8.32 27.95 1.49
N GLY A 337 -9.67 28.00 1.40
CA GLY A 337 -10.56 27.34 2.34
C GLY A 337 -10.58 25.80 2.22
N GLU A 338 -11.43 25.17 3.03
CA GLU A 338 -11.66 23.73 2.97
C GLU A 338 -12.07 23.27 1.57
N MET A 339 -11.71 22.06 1.23
CA MET A 339 -12.11 21.41 -0.02
C MET A 339 -13.54 20.88 0.11
N GLU A 340 -14.32 20.99 -0.96
CA GLU A 340 -15.59 20.28 -1.02
C GLU A 340 -15.36 18.77 -1.03
N SER A 341 -16.10 18.02 -0.21
CA SER A 341 -16.04 16.57 -0.25
C SER A 341 -16.53 16.04 -1.60
N MET A 342 -15.88 15.00 -2.12
CA MET A 342 -16.31 14.36 -3.37
C MET A 342 -17.02 13.03 -3.08
N PRO A 343 -18.35 12.99 -3.02
CA PRO A 343 -19.10 11.75 -2.81
C PRO A 343 -19.29 11.03 -4.15
N MET A 344 -18.23 10.55 -4.75
CA MET A 344 -18.30 9.84 -6.03
C MET A 344 -17.70 8.45 -5.92
N VAL A 345 -18.25 7.49 -6.68
CA VAL A 345 -17.58 6.24 -6.94
C VAL A 345 -16.37 6.45 -7.87
N ASP A 346 -15.37 5.60 -7.78
CA ASP A 346 -14.09 5.78 -8.51
C ASP A 346 -14.26 6.01 -10.00
N ALA A 347 -15.12 5.22 -10.67
CA ALA A 347 -15.32 5.32 -12.10
C ALA A 347 -15.86 6.70 -12.50
N GLU A 348 -16.83 7.24 -11.75
CA GLU A 348 -17.40 8.57 -11.99
C GLU A 348 -16.36 9.67 -11.73
N TRP A 349 -15.55 9.52 -10.68
CA TRP A 349 -14.49 10.46 -10.40
C TRP A 349 -13.42 10.45 -11.50
N LEU A 350 -12.98 9.26 -11.92
CA LEU A 350 -12.00 9.12 -13.00
C LEU A 350 -12.52 9.69 -14.31
N GLU A 351 -13.80 9.48 -14.65
CA GLU A 351 -14.42 10.07 -15.82
C GLU A 351 -14.46 11.60 -15.73
N LYS A 352 -14.83 12.14 -14.56
CA LYS A 352 -14.84 13.59 -14.31
C LYS A 352 -13.45 14.20 -14.41
N GLU A 353 -12.44 13.54 -13.83
CA GLU A 353 -11.05 13.97 -13.92
C GLU A 353 -10.53 13.91 -15.37
N ASN A 354 -10.88 12.86 -16.12
CA ASN A 354 -10.56 12.78 -17.52
C ASN A 354 -11.10 13.98 -18.28
N LYS A 355 -12.39 14.33 -18.09
CA LYS A 355 -13.01 15.52 -18.71
C LYS A 355 -12.35 16.81 -18.23
N ARG A 356 -12.05 16.95 -16.94
CA ARG A 356 -11.37 18.13 -16.37
C ARG A 356 -9.99 18.34 -17.00
N LEU A 357 -9.26 17.27 -17.25
CA LEU A 357 -7.91 17.29 -17.81
C LEU A 357 -7.89 17.35 -19.36
N GLY A 358 -9.04 17.46 -20.01
CA GLY A 358 -9.16 17.65 -21.44
C GLY A 358 -9.04 16.36 -22.27
N GLY A 359 -9.38 15.20 -21.63
CA GLY A 359 -9.46 13.90 -22.30
C GLY A 359 -10.81 13.66 -22.95
#